data_078f2823d3e431115e4d3db401d3e010
#
_entry.id   078f2823d3e431115e4d3db401d3e010
#
_cell.length_a   1.000
_cell.length_b   1.000
_cell.length_c   1.000
_cell.angle_alpha   90.00
_cell.angle_beta   90.00
_cell.angle_gamma   90.00
#
_symmetry.space_group_name_H-M   'P 1'
#
loop_
_entity.id
_entity.type
_entity.pdbx_description
1 polymer ?
#
loop_
_entity_poly.entity_id
_entity_poly.type
_entity_poly.pdbx_seq_one_letter_code
_entity_poly.pdbx_strand_id
1 'polypeptide(L)'
;MPISTAELVAGTATSAEPSRADDGTSRRAIDSIATRRRVPTAVIGLIGVVIAFVGITAMFSFEQAPFYDSDEKAHLGYAHEIAEFRLPEIDRQPPVPDSARQWQTERATARTARHAGVWVANHPPLHYVLTAPLIWFAEATDRADGGLLLMRLANTALAAIGVCFTYLLGTELAGKRRVGLAAAAIVALVPQGHTYFSRALNDGLAFTAGTALLWAAVRCLRRPTDRRDLYVLAAAAAVAAGARTATMLLAAFVVGAVALNRLALDSDETWRHRVRGAATVAVIGLAPAAVLFGWFYVRIQVLYGDVGASSFLLDYFGRVPRGTVVETLKSGRLWSHLYHRLASTAPLSWAWPRFANIVAVVSVGGLVTVLVTTRSSTTRRSVALCLASIALIVVTVAQHIAGGGNPYARYLFPVLGVAAALVALSLDRLIPRVLPALLVAAMAWWAIRQMPIGVNPALALRPRDRGAVPPPALRELPVGEGWRMVAAGLIGAGALVVAVAYCVGLARWRRPTVP
;
A
#
# COMPACT_ATOMS: atom_id res chain seq x y z
N MET A 1 -80.54 11.88 15.31
CA MET A 1 -81.55 11.37 16.30
C MET A 1 -81.24 9.96 16.68
N PRO A 2 -81.44 9.49 17.94
CA PRO A 2 -81.30 10.15 19.24
C PRO A 2 -80.22 9.45 20.09
N ILE A 3 -79.49 10.16 21.01
CA ILE A 3 -79.75 10.37 22.46
C ILE A 3 -80.01 9.04 23.25
N SER A 4 -79.14 8.77 24.25
CA SER A 4 -79.50 8.33 25.61
C SER A 4 -78.23 8.15 26.47
N THR A 5 -77.98 9.00 27.38
CA THR A 5 -78.09 9.04 28.84
C THR A 5 -77.13 8.15 29.64
N ALA A 6 -76.36 8.84 30.34
CA ALA A 6 -75.80 8.78 31.70
C ALA A 6 -76.10 7.59 32.58
N GLU A 7 -75.07 7.11 33.31
CA GLU A 7 -75.23 6.77 34.71
C GLU A 7 -73.94 7.02 35.49
N LEU A 8 -74.15 7.75 36.61
CA LEU A 8 -73.25 8.12 37.66
C LEU A 8 -73.17 6.92 38.66
N VAL A 9 -71.99 6.46 39.05
CA VAL A 9 -71.84 5.76 40.33
C VAL A 9 -70.50 6.17 40.98
N ALA A 10 -70.64 6.50 42.21
CA ALA A 10 -69.69 7.07 43.13
C ALA A 10 -68.59 6.11 43.63
N GLY A 11 -67.44 6.65 43.84
CA GLY A 11 -66.59 6.56 45.02
C GLY A 11 -66.01 5.25 45.46
N THR A 12 -64.69 5.17 45.47
CA THR A 12 -63.95 4.79 46.70
C THR A 12 -62.50 5.30 46.53
N ALA A 13 -62.09 6.09 47.52
CA ALA A 13 -60.72 6.55 47.72
C ALA A 13 -59.86 5.37 48.16
N THR A 14 -58.82 5.04 47.40
CA THR A 14 -57.76 4.14 47.83
C THR A 14 -56.44 4.92 47.80
N SER A 15 -55.82 4.90 48.99
CA SER A 15 -54.55 5.52 49.32
C SER A 15 -53.45 5.26 48.33
N ALA A 16 -52.86 6.34 47.81
CA ALA A 16 -51.66 6.29 46.96
C ALA A 16 -50.44 5.96 47.84
N GLU A 17 -49.87 4.76 47.62
CA GLU A 17 -48.48 4.50 47.99
C GLU A 17 -47.55 5.32 47.08
N PRO A 18 -46.45 5.90 47.64
CA PRO A 18 -45.49 6.61 46.82
C PRO A 18 -44.73 5.61 45.94
N SER A 19 -45.00 5.67 44.65
CA SER A 19 -44.24 4.97 43.61
C SER A 19 -42.75 5.26 43.79
N ARG A 20 -41.99 4.22 44.11
CA ARG A 20 -40.52 4.21 43.99
C ARG A 20 -40.18 4.50 42.55
N ALA A 21 -39.99 5.76 42.22
CA ALA A 21 -39.51 6.20 40.92
C ALA A 21 -38.12 5.60 40.65
N ASP A 22 -38.11 4.65 39.82
CA ASP A 22 -37.24 4.36 38.67
C ASP A 22 -35.77 4.86 38.78
N ASP A 23 -35.01 4.20 39.69
CA ASP A 23 -33.54 4.31 39.76
C ASP A 23 -32.85 3.54 38.62
N GLY A 24 -33.61 2.84 37.78
CA GLY A 24 -33.14 2.05 36.65
C GLY A 24 -32.82 2.84 35.40
N THR A 25 -33.49 3.98 35.20
CA THR A 25 -33.26 4.85 34.02
C THR A 25 -31.98 5.68 34.16
N SER A 26 -31.66 6.17 35.33
CA SER A 26 -30.41 6.91 35.62
C SER A 26 -29.18 6.00 35.52
N ARG A 27 -29.25 4.76 36.00
CA ARG A 27 -28.14 3.79 35.87
C ARG A 27 -27.93 3.37 34.40
N ARG A 28 -28.98 3.15 33.62
CA ARG A 28 -28.87 2.85 32.18
C ARG A 28 -28.30 4.03 31.36
N ALA A 29 -28.64 5.27 31.72
CA ALA A 29 -28.06 6.47 31.11
C ALA A 29 -26.58 6.62 31.47
N ILE A 30 -26.18 6.37 32.69
CA ILE A 30 -24.78 6.42 33.14
C ILE A 30 -23.97 5.29 32.50
N ASP A 31 -24.51 4.07 32.41
CA ASP A 31 -23.86 2.95 31.71
C ASP A 31 -23.77 3.19 30.20
N SER A 32 -24.71 3.90 29.58
CA SER A 32 -24.63 4.27 28.15
C SER A 32 -23.59 5.36 27.88
N ILE A 33 -23.31 6.26 28.80
CA ILE A 33 -22.25 7.26 28.73
C ILE A 33 -20.90 6.66 29.09
N ALA A 34 -20.84 5.64 29.92
CA ALA A 34 -19.64 4.90 30.31
C ALA A 34 -19.16 3.89 29.27
N THR A 35 -19.91 3.59 28.21
CA THR A 35 -19.38 2.95 26.99
C THR A 35 -18.50 3.95 26.25
N ARG A 36 -17.45 4.49 26.90
CA ARG A 36 -16.30 5.05 26.21
C ARG A 36 -15.98 4.10 25.08
N ARG A 37 -16.07 4.57 23.82
CA ARG A 37 -15.73 3.81 22.62
C ARG A 37 -14.29 3.29 22.79
N ARG A 38 -14.13 2.11 23.38
CA ARG A 38 -12.82 1.48 23.57
C ARG A 38 -12.23 1.26 22.18
N VAL A 39 -11.08 1.86 21.92
CA VAL A 39 -10.36 1.64 20.66
C VAL A 39 -10.17 0.14 20.49
N PRO A 40 -10.59 -0.44 19.35
CA PRO A 40 -10.45 -1.87 19.12
C PRO A 40 -8.98 -2.28 19.18
N THR A 41 -8.67 -3.38 19.83
CA THR A 41 -7.29 -3.91 19.98
C THR A 41 -6.56 -4.06 18.64
N ALA A 42 -7.29 -4.40 17.57
CA ALA A 42 -6.72 -4.48 16.23
C ALA A 42 -6.24 -3.12 15.68
N VAL A 43 -6.87 -2.01 16.09
CA VAL A 43 -6.43 -0.66 15.69
C VAL A 43 -5.16 -0.28 16.43
N ILE A 44 -5.06 -0.61 17.73
CA ILE A 44 -3.83 -0.42 18.51
C ILE A 44 -2.69 -1.24 17.88
N GLY A 45 -2.97 -2.50 17.50
CA GLY A 45 -2.02 -3.34 16.79
C GLY A 45 -1.58 -2.75 15.46
N LEU A 46 -2.50 -2.14 14.68
CA LEU A 46 -2.17 -1.46 13.43
C LEU A 46 -1.23 -0.27 13.67
N ILE A 47 -1.50 0.55 14.70
CA ILE A 47 -0.63 1.67 15.07
C ILE A 47 0.78 1.16 15.35
N GLY A 48 0.92 0.07 16.11
CA GLY A 48 2.22 -0.55 16.36
C GLY A 48 2.93 -1.04 15.10
N VAL A 49 2.20 -1.70 14.19
CA VAL A 49 2.74 -2.14 12.89
C VAL A 49 3.24 -0.95 12.06
N VAL A 50 2.44 0.13 11.99
CA VAL A 50 2.81 1.33 11.22
C VAL A 50 4.02 2.03 11.82
N ILE A 51 4.09 2.17 13.15
CA ILE A 51 5.24 2.78 13.83
C ILE A 51 6.50 1.96 13.58
N ALA A 52 6.44 0.63 13.73
CA ALA A 52 7.58 -0.25 13.44
C ALA A 52 8.00 -0.18 11.96
N PHE A 53 7.03 -0.19 11.04
CA PHE A 53 7.28 -0.06 9.61
C PHE A 53 8.00 1.25 9.27
N VAL A 54 7.49 2.39 9.78
CA VAL A 54 8.11 3.71 9.57
C VAL A 54 9.52 3.74 10.16
N GLY A 55 9.71 3.24 11.38
CA GLY A 55 11.03 3.19 12.01
C GLY A 55 12.05 2.40 11.20
N ILE A 56 11.71 1.20 10.75
CA ILE A 56 12.58 0.35 9.93
C ILE A 56 12.88 1.03 8.58
N THR A 57 11.84 1.54 7.90
CA THR A 57 12.00 2.13 6.57
C THR A 57 12.79 3.45 6.64
N ALA A 58 12.55 4.29 7.65
CA ALA A 58 13.31 5.53 7.88
C ALA A 58 14.78 5.22 8.18
N MET A 59 15.08 4.18 8.96
CA MET A 59 16.46 3.76 9.20
C MET A 59 17.16 3.39 7.89
N PHE A 60 16.49 2.66 6.98
CA PHE A 60 17.02 2.40 5.64
C PHE A 60 17.22 3.70 4.84
N SER A 61 16.33 4.70 4.99
CA SER A 61 16.48 6.01 4.34
C SER A 61 17.74 6.75 4.78
N PHE A 62 18.10 6.61 6.06
CA PHE A 62 19.29 7.25 6.65
C PHE A 62 20.59 6.54 6.28
N GLU A 63 20.56 5.21 6.17
CA GLU A 63 21.73 4.37 5.98
C GLU A 63 22.11 4.15 4.50
N GLN A 64 21.19 4.35 3.58
CA GLN A 64 21.48 4.18 2.16
C GLN A 64 22.25 5.37 1.61
N ALA A 65 23.39 5.08 0.96
CA ALA A 65 24.15 6.10 0.24
C ALA A 65 23.23 6.83 -0.78
N PRO A 66 23.39 8.16 -0.92
CA PRO A 66 22.67 8.92 -1.95
C PRO A 66 22.91 8.32 -3.33
N PHE A 67 21.84 8.25 -4.14
CA PHE A 67 21.88 7.75 -5.53
C PHE A 67 22.48 6.33 -5.70
N TYR A 68 22.48 5.51 -4.64
CA TYR A 68 22.89 4.10 -4.74
C TYR A 68 22.07 3.34 -5.81
N ASP A 69 20.80 3.70 -5.94
CA ASP A 69 19.96 3.34 -7.09
C ASP A 69 19.96 4.52 -8.08
N SER A 70 20.30 4.24 -9.33
CA SER A 70 20.34 5.26 -10.38
C SER A 70 19.02 6.02 -10.56
N ASP A 71 17.88 5.38 -10.23
CA ASP A 71 16.56 5.97 -10.42
C ASP A 71 16.30 7.15 -9.46
N GLU A 72 16.89 7.18 -8.26
CA GLU A 72 16.70 8.31 -7.32
C GLU A 72 17.06 9.66 -7.93
N LYS A 73 18.13 9.70 -8.75
CA LYS A 73 18.54 10.93 -9.44
C LYS A 73 17.46 11.45 -10.38
N ALA A 74 16.87 10.55 -11.17
CA ALA A 74 15.84 10.92 -12.12
C ALA A 74 14.56 11.37 -11.40
N HIS A 75 14.20 10.73 -10.28
CA HIS A 75 13.06 11.12 -9.47
C HIS A 75 13.28 12.47 -8.77
N LEU A 76 14.47 12.73 -8.23
CA LEU A 76 14.81 14.02 -7.62
C LEU A 76 14.79 15.13 -8.68
N GLY A 77 15.39 14.90 -9.84
CA GLY A 77 15.36 15.86 -10.95
C GLY A 77 13.94 16.18 -11.42
N TYR A 78 13.07 15.20 -11.49
CA TYR A 78 11.65 15.42 -11.80
C TYR A 78 10.98 16.32 -10.74
N ALA A 79 11.24 16.06 -9.45
CA ALA A 79 10.66 16.87 -8.38
C ALA A 79 11.13 18.32 -8.44
N HIS A 80 12.41 18.57 -8.78
CA HIS A 80 12.93 19.92 -9.01
C HIS A 80 12.27 20.60 -10.20
N GLU A 81 12.09 19.91 -11.34
CA GLU A 81 11.36 20.48 -12.49
C GLU A 81 9.94 20.89 -12.08
N ILE A 82 9.22 20.04 -11.34
CA ILE A 82 7.88 20.38 -10.85
C ILE A 82 7.91 21.56 -9.85
N ALA A 83 8.92 21.64 -8.98
CA ALA A 83 9.08 22.77 -8.07
C ALA A 83 9.29 24.09 -8.82
N GLU A 84 9.87 24.05 -10.00
CA GLU A 84 10.01 25.18 -10.91
C GLU A 84 8.84 25.31 -11.91
N PHE A 85 7.71 24.63 -11.68
CA PHE A 85 6.52 24.62 -12.52
C PHE A 85 6.76 24.15 -13.96
N ARG A 86 7.77 23.30 -14.18
CA ARG A 86 8.08 22.68 -15.46
C ARG A 86 7.77 21.19 -15.47
N LEU A 87 7.47 20.66 -16.66
CA LEU A 87 7.32 19.22 -16.87
C LEU A 87 8.56 18.70 -17.59
N PRO A 88 9.28 17.72 -17.03
CA PRO A 88 10.47 17.18 -17.68
C PRO A 88 10.15 16.40 -18.95
N GLU A 89 11.17 16.20 -19.75
CA GLU A 89 11.24 15.28 -20.88
C GLU A 89 12.27 14.19 -20.58
N ILE A 90 12.07 13.00 -21.18
CA ILE A 90 12.86 11.80 -20.85
C ILE A 90 14.35 12.00 -21.16
N ASP A 91 14.67 12.66 -22.26
CA ASP A 91 16.02 12.85 -22.80
C ASP A 91 16.70 14.14 -22.33
N ARG A 92 15.97 15.04 -21.69
CA ARG A 92 16.55 16.26 -21.11
C ARG A 92 17.24 15.97 -19.79
N GLN A 93 18.41 16.59 -19.61
CA GLN A 93 19.13 16.50 -18.34
C GLN A 93 18.33 17.19 -17.23
N PRO A 94 18.12 16.52 -16.08
CA PRO A 94 17.50 17.18 -14.95
C PRO A 94 18.44 18.26 -14.41
N PRO A 95 17.91 19.36 -13.91
CA PRO A 95 18.66 20.23 -13.03
C PRO A 95 18.88 19.47 -11.72
N VAL A 96 19.96 18.74 -11.62
CA VAL A 96 20.42 18.22 -10.34
C VAL A 96 21.16 19.36 -9.67
N PRO A 97 20.74 19.83 -8.50
CA PRO A 97 21.43 20.87 -7.76
C PRO A 97 22.92 20.53 -7.61
N ASP A 98 23.79 21.52 -7.69
CA ASP A 98 25.25 21.30 -7.57
C ASP A 98 25.60 20.62 -6.24
N SER A 99 24.88 20.96 -5.18
CA SER A 99 24.95 20.29 -3.88
C SER A 99 24.72 18.78 -3.96
N ALA A 100 23.83 18.31 -4.82
CA ALA A 100 23.57 16.89 -5.01
C ALA A 100 24.54 16.22 -6.00
N ARG A 101 25.24 16.98 -6.85
CA ARG A 101 26.24 16.44 -7.81
C ARG A 101 27.45 15.84 -7.11
N GLN A 102 27.90 16.42 -5.98
CA GLN A 102 29.02 15.89 -5.18
C GLN A 102 28.78 14.45 -4.68
N TRP A 103 27.52 13.99 -4.64
CA TRP A 103 27.11 12.68 -4.16
C TRP A 103 27.04 11.63 -5.29
N GLN A 104 27.33 12.02 -6.53
CA GLN A 104 27.39 11.08 -7.65
C GLN A 104 28.71 10.30 -7.54
N THR A 105 28.61 8.98 -7.32
CA THR A 105 29.78 8.11 -7.38
C THR A 105 30.34 8.09 -8.81
N GLU A 106 31.65 7.92 -8.98
CA GLU A 106 32.26 7.67 -10.30
C GLU A 106 31.55 6.55 -11.06
N ARG A 107 31.09 5.53 -10.33
CA ARG A 107 30.34 4.39 -10.89
C ARG A 107 28.92 4.77 -11.32
N ALA A 108 28.25 5.63 -10.56
CA ALA A 108 26.98 6.24 -10.95
C ALA A 108 27.20 7.21 -12.13
N THR A 109 28.27 7.97 -12.11
CA THR A 109 28.63 8.93 -13.16
C THR A 109 28.95 8.22 -14.50
N ALA A 110 29.73 7.15 -14.48
CA ALA A 110 30.02 6.38 -15.70
C ALA A 110 28.79 5.69 -16.30
N ARG A 111 27.87 5.23 -15.45
CA ARG A 111 26.61 4.60 -15.89
C ARG A 111 25.56 5.61 -16.27
N THR A 112 25.52 6.78 -15.63
CA THR A 112 24.58 7.87 -15.88
C THR A 112 25.08 8.86 -16.93
N ALA A 113 26.36 8.91 -17.26
CA ALA A 113 26.89 9.71 -18.36
C ALA A 113 26.31 9.30 -19.71
N ARG A 114 25.93 8.02 -19.87
CA ARG A 114 25.25 7.51 -21.06
C ARG A 114 23.75 7.83 -21.09
N HIS A 115 23.14 8.09 -19.94
CA HIS A 115 21.70 8.34 -19.78
C HIS A 115 21.50 9.45 -18.75
N ALA A 116 21.74 10.68 -19.21
CA ALA A 116 21.68 11.86 -18.33
C ALA A 116 20.25 12.39 -18.11
N GLY A 117 19.26 11.86 -18.83
CA GLY A 117 17.89 12.37 -18.83
C GLY A 117 17.05 11.99 -17.61
N VAL A 118 15.84 12.56 -17.55
CA VAL A 118 14.80 12.21 -16.56
C VAL A 118 13.98 11.04 -17.10
N TRP A 119 14.58 9.86 -17.22
CA TRP A 119 13.91 8.68 -17.80
C TRP A 119 12.60 8.27 -17.10
N VAL A 120 12.32 8.81 -15.91
CA VAL A 120 11.06 8.61 -15.18
C VAL A 120 10.00 9.66 -15.53
N ALA A 121 10.27 10.56 -16.49
CA ALA A 121 9.32 11.57 -16.97
C ALA A 121 8.08 10.98 -17.66
N ASN A 122 8.10 9.67 -17.96
CA ASN A 122 6.92 8.93 -18.38
C ASN A 122 5.94 8.60 -17.24
N HIS A 123 6.30 8.88 -15.99
CA HIS A 123 5.39 8.72 -14.87
C HIS A 123 4.54 9.97 -14.67
N PRO A 124 3.23 9.83 -14.34
CA PRO A 124 2.37 10.97 -14.06
C PRO A 124 2.89 11.80 -12.88
N PRO A 125 2.59 13.12 -12.84
CA PRO A 125 3.26 14.06 -11.97
C PRO A 125 2.82 14.04 -10.50
N LEU A 126 1.79 13.27 -10.10
CA LEU A 126 1.20 13.38 -8.75
C LEU A 126 2.21 13.21 -7.61
N HIS A 127 3.13 12.23 -7.72
CA HIS A 127 4.16 12.02 -6.71
C HIS A 127 5.05 13.26 -6.57
N TYR A 128 5.44 13.85 -7.68
CA TYR A 128 6.36 14.99 -7.72
C TYR A 128 5.66 16.29 -7.29
N VAL A 129 4.39 16.45 -7.61
CA VAL A 129 3.56 17.56 -7.08
C VAL A 129 3.44 17.46 -5.56
N LEU A 130 3.24 16.27 -5.01
CA LEU A 130 3.20 16.06 -3.55
C LEU A 130 4.55 16.31 -2.87
N THR A 131 5.67 16.13 -3.58
CA THR A 131 7.02 16.31 -3.03
C THR A 131 7.63 17.67 -3.37
N ALA A 132 7.10 18.44 -4.31
CA ALA A 132 7.59 19.78 -4.65
C ALA A 132 7.68 20.73 -3.44
N PRO A 133 6.73 20.79 -2.49
CA PRO A 133 6.88 21.60 -1.29
C PRO A 133 8.09 21.23 -0.44
N LEU A 134 8.54 19.98 -0.48
CA LEU A 134 9.74 19.52 0.22
C LEU A 134 11.01 19.99 -0.48
N ILE A 135 10.98 20.13 -1.81
CA ILE A 135 12.08 20.72 -2.57
C ILE A 135 12.19 22.21 -2.24
N TRP A 136 11.08 22.97 -2.26
CA TRP A 136 11.09 24.39 -1.86
C TRP A 136 11.63 24.58 -0.43
N PHE A 137 11.23 23.69 0.51
CA PHE A 137 11.79 23.72 1.86
C PHE A 137 13.30 23.43 1.88
N ALA A 138 13.76 22.47 1.09
CA ALA A 138 15.18 22.14 0.99
C ALA A 138 15.99 23.30 0.42
N GLU A 139 15.50 23.98 -0.59
CA GLU A 139 16.12 25.16 -1.18
C GLU A 139 16.12 26.34 -0.20
N ALA A 140 14.99 26.62 0.45
CA ALA A 140 14.87 27.71 1.42
C ALA A 140 15.76 27.53 2.66
N THR A 141 16.17 26.30 2.96
CA THR A 141 17.05 25.96 4.09
C THR A 141 18.47 25.57 3.66
N ASP A 142 18.81 25.79 2.39
CA ASP A 142 20.12 25.49 1.79
C ASP A 142 20.62 24.06 2.12
N ARG A 143 19.73 23.08 1.99
CA ARG A 143 20.08 21.70 2.32
C ARG A 143 21.04 21.10 1.31
N ALA A 144 22.18 20.62 1.80
CA ALA A 144 23.22 20.01 0.99
C ALA A 144 22.75 18.78 0.18
N ASP A 145 21.67 18.11 0.60
CA ASP A 145 21.10 16.94 -0.08
C ASP A 145 20.04 17.30 -1.16
N GLY A 146 19.78 18.59 -1.38
CA GLY A 146 18.81 19.06 -2.38
C GLY A 146 17.40 18.50 -2.18
N GLY A 147 17.03 18.08 -0.96
CA GLY A 147 15.73 17.49 -0.64
C GLY A 147 15.64 15.97 -0.79
N LEU A 148 16.73 15.28 -1.13
CA LEU A 148 16.76 13.83 -1.32
C LEU A 148 16.21 13.07 -0.10
N LEU A 149 16.68 13.41 1.10
CA LEU A 149 16.22 12.76 2.33
C LEU A 149 14.73 13.01 2.59
N LEU A 150 14.26 14.23 2.34
CA LEU A 150 12.85 14.58 2.52
C LEU A 150 11.96 13.77 1.58
N MET A 151 12.37 13.58 0.33
CA MET A 151 11.66 12.71 -0.64
C MET A 151 11.66 11.25 -0.20
N ARG A 152 12.76 10.74 0.36
CA ARG A 152 12.84 9.38 0.92
C ARG A 152 11.82 9.20 2.05
N LEU A 153 11.77 10.15 2.98
CA LEU A 153 10.81 10.12 4.09
C LEU A 153 9.35 10.29 3.61
N ALA A 154 9.11 11.11 2.58
CA ALA A 154 7.79 11.23 1.95
C ALA A 154 7.34 9.91 1.33
N ASN A 155 8.23 9.20 0.62
CA ASN A 155 7.92 7.88 0.05
C ASN A 155 7.63 6.86 1.16
N THR A 156 8.39 6.90 2.28
CA THR A 156 8.13 6.10 3.49
C THR A 156 6.73 6.39 4.07
N ALA A 157 6.36 7.67 4.20
CA ALA A 157 5.05 8.08 4.72
C ALA A 157 3.90 7.62 3.79
N LEU A 158 4.07 7.79 2.49
CA LEU A 158 3.11 7.29 1.50
C LEU A 158 2.94 5.77 1.61
N ALA A 159 4.02 5.01 1.74
CA ALA A 159 3.96 3.56 1.92
C ALA A 159 3.28 3.17 3.25
N ALA A 160 3.49 3.93 4.34
CA ALA A 160 2.81 3.71 5.61
C ALA A 160 1.28 3.88 5.50
N ILE A 161 0.80 4.84 4.69
CA ILE A 161 -0.61 4.97 4.33
C ILE A 161 -1.08 3.72 3.57
N GLY A 162 -0.26 3.17 2.68
CA GLY A 162 -0.55 1.90 1.98
C GLY A 162 -0.68 0.72 2.93
N VAL A 163 0.11 0.65 4.01
CA VAL A 163 -0.06 -0.34 5.08
C VAL A 163 -1.43 -0.20 5.76
N CYS A 164 -1.89 1.03 6.01
CA CYS A 164 -3.24 1.27 6.54
C CYS A 164 -4.33 0.81 5.56
N PHE A 165 -4.21 1.09 4.26
CA PHE A 165 -5.14 0.59 3.26
C PHE A 165 -5.10 -0.93 3.12
N THR A 166 -3.95 -1.57 3.33
CA THR A 166 -3.85 -3.04 3.38
C THR A 166 -4.64 -3.62 4.54
N TYR A 167 -4.58 -2.98 5.74
CA TYR A 167 -5.44 -3.34 6.86
C TYR A 167 -6.93 -3.21 6.51
N LEU A 168 -7.32 -2.11 5.88
CA LEU A 168 -8.71 -1.87 5.49
C LEU A 168 -9.19 -2.91 4.47
N LEU A 169 -8.38 -3.21 3.45
CA LEU A 169 -8.68 -4.22 2.43
C LEU A 169 -8.84 -5.61 3.04
N GLY A 170 -7.88 -6.06 3.87
CA GLY A 170 -7.95 -7.36 4.52
C GLY A 170 -9.16 -7.49 5.47
N THR A 171 -9.50 -6.40 6.18
CA THR A 171 -10.69 -6.32 7.03
C THR A 171 -11.96 -6.42 6.19
N GLU A 172 -12.04 -5.70 5.08
CA GLU A 172 -13.21 -5.71 4.18
C GLU A 172 -13.39 -7.08 3.53
N LEU A 173 -12.32 -7.70 2.99
CA LEU A 173 -12.36 -9.02 2.36
C LEU A 173 -12.87 -10.12 3.30
N ALA A 174 -12.41 -10.11 4.55
CA ALA A 174 -12.73 -11.17 5.52
C ALA A 174 -13.92 -10.85 6.44
N GLY A 175 -14.32 -9.58 6.56
CA GLY A 175 -15.22 -9.12 7.61
C GLY A 175 -14.61 -9.20 9.02
N LYS A 176 -13.28 -9.30 9.13
CA LYS A 176 -12.57 -9.55 10.41
C LYS A 176 -11.33 -8.65 10.52
N ARG A 177 -11.30 -7.78 11.54
CA ARG A 177 -10.17 -6.87 11.79
C ARG A 177 -8.82 -7.58 12.00
N ARG A 178 -8.83 -8.81 12.53
CA ARG A 178 -7.60 -9.60 12.71
C ARG A 178 -6.94 -9.97 11.38
N VAL A 179 -7.73 -10.20 10.33
CA VAL A 179 -7.21 -10.46 8.97
C VAL A 179 -6.60 -9.19 8.39
N GLY A 180 -7.24 -8.04 8.59
CA GLY A 180 -6.65 -6.75 8.22
C GLY A 180 -5.31 -6.51 8.91
N LEU A 181 -5.22 -6.74 10.23
CA LEU A 181 -3.98 -6.61 10.99
C LEU A 181 -2.90 -7.58 10.48
N ALA A 182 -3.27 -8.82 10.18
CA ALA A 182 -2.37 -9.80 9.59
C ALA A 182 -1.84 -9.34 8.22
N ALA A 183 -2.71 -8.81 7.36
CA ALA A 183 -2.33 -8.30 6.05
C ALA A 183 -1.34 -7.12 6.16
N ALA A 184 -1.61 -6.16 7.05
CA ALA A 184 -0.71 -5.04 7.31
C ALA A 184 0.67 -5.51 7.82
N ALA A 185 0.69 -6.46 8.75
CA ALA A 185 1.93 -7.03 9.28
C ALA A 185 2.72 -7.80 8.21
N ILE A 186 2.05 -8.52 7.31
CA ILE A 186 2.71 -9.21 6.18
C ILE A 186 3.43 -8.20 5.28
N VAL A 187 2.78 -7.07 4.91
CA VAL A 187 3.45 -6.02 4.12
C VAL A 187 4.65 -5.46 4.87
N ALA A 188 4.50 -5.17 6.18
CA ALA A 188 5.59 -4.64 7.00
C ALA A 188 6.76 -5.63 7.18
N LEU A 189 6.55 -6.91 6.90
CA LEU A 189 7.58 -7.95 6.93
C LEU A 189 8.24 -8.19 5.57
N VAL A 190 7.79 -7.55 4.48
CA VAL A 190 8.41 -7.69 3.16
C VAL A 190 9.71 -6.88 3.09
N PRO A 191 10.88 -7.54 3.08
CA PRO A 191 12.15 -6.83 3.17
C PRO A 191 12.40 -5.87 2.00
N GLN A 192 12.04 -6.30 0.80
CA GLN A 192 12.19 -5.50 -0.42
C GLN A 192 11.34 -4.21 -0.37
N GLY A 193 10.20 -4.24 0.35
CA GLY A 193 9.40 -3.05 0.60
C GLY A 193 10.22 -1.97 1.30
N HIS A 194 10.88 -2.29 2.41
CA HIS A 194 11.72 -1.32 3.14
C HIS A 194 12.83 -0.75 2.26
N THR A 195 13.44 -1.57 1.40
CA THR A 195 14.51 -1.13 0.51
C THR A 195 14.06 -0.10 -0.52
N TYR A 196 12.85 -0.22 -1.09
CA TYR A 196 12.37 0.72 -2.11
C TYR A 196 11.53 1.86 -1.53
N PHE A 197 10.78 1.61 -0.46
CA PHE A 197 10.02 2.68 0.20
C PHE A 197 10.90 3.67 0.97
N SER A 198 12.15 3.30 1.25
CA SER A 198 13.16 4.18 1.85
C SER A 198 13.93 5.05 0.84
N ARG A 199 13.61 4.97 -0.45
CA ARG A 199 14.28 5.73 -1.51
C ARG A 199 13.39 6.84 -2.04
N ALA A 200 14.00 7.83 -2.69
CA ALA A 200 13.29 8.91 -3.37
C ALA A 200 12.67 8.42 -4.69
N LEU A 201 11.65 7.57 -4.58
CA LEU A 201 10.94 6.91 -5.69
C LEU A 201 9.44 7.14 -5.54
N ASN A 202 8.66 6.81 -6.58
CA ASN A 202 7.20 6.86 -6.54
C ASN A 202 6.54 5.52 -6.14
N ASP A 203 7.32 4.56 -5.69
CA ASP A 203 6.84 3.20 -5.39
C ASP A 203 5.89 3.15 -4.18
N GLY A 204 6.09 4.02 -3.16
CA GLY A 204 5.19 4.14 -2.01
C GLY A 204 3.80 4.65 -2.42
N LEU A 205 3.75 5.64 -3.32
CA LEU A 205 2.48 6.12 -3.86
C LEU A 205 1.78 5.06 -4.72
N ALA A 206 2.52 4.35 -5.57
CA ALA A 206 1.97 3.29 -6.41
C ALA A 206 1.40 2.12 -5.60
N PHE A 207 2.08 1.71 -4.53
CA PHE A 207 1.60 0.72 -3.56
C PHE A 207 0.32 1.17 -2.88
N THR A 208 0.31 2.39 -2.36
CA THR A 208 -0.84 2.98 -1.67
C THR A 208 -2.04 3.10 -2.59
N ALA A 209 -1.83 3.65 -3.79
CA ALA A 209 -2.88 3.88 -4.78
C ALA A 209 -3.53 2.57 -5.24
N GLY A 210 -2.74 1.56 -5.58
CA GLY A 210 -3.25 0.26 -6.00
C GLY A 210 -4.03 -0.45 -4.88
N THR A 211 -3.53 -0.40 -3.64
CA THR A 211 -4.21 -1.01 -2.49
C THR A 211 -5.50 -0.27 -2.13
N ALA A 212 -5.50 1.07 -2.11
CA ALA A 212 -6.67 1.89 -1.86
C ALA A 212 -7.76 1.68 -2.92
N LEU A 213 -7.36 1.58 -4.19
CA LEU A 213 -8.27 1.30 -5.31
C LEU A 213 -8.99 -0.04 -5.12
N LEU A 214 -8.27 -1.10 -4.79
CA LEU A 214 -8.87 -2.43 -4.57
C LEU A 214 -9.73 -2.45 -3.30
N TRP A 215 -9.34 -1.75 -2.23
CA TRP A 215 -10.19 -1.59 -1.06
C TRP A 215 -11.52 -0.90 -1.40
N ALA A 216 -11.47 0.21 -2.14
CA ALA A 216 -12.65 0.94 -2.57
C ALA A 216 -13.55 0.08 -3.48
N ALA A 217 -12.95 -0.66 -4.42
CA ALA A 217 -13.68 -1.56 -5.31
C ALA A 217 -14.38 -2.70 -4.55
N VAL A 218 -13.71 -3.33 -3.58
CA VAL A 218 -14.31 -4.38 -2.74
C VAL A 218 -15.50 -3.82 -1.94
N ARG A 219 -15.43 -2.57 -1.46
CA ARG A 219 -16.56 -1.88 -0.82
C ARG A 219 -17.73 -1.70 -1.78
N CYS A 220 -17.47 -1.23 -3.01
CA CYS A 220 -18.49 -1.10 -4.05
C CYS A 220 -19.16 -2.45 -4.39
N LEU A 221 -18.40 -3.55 -4.42
CA LEU A 221 -18.95 -4.89 -4.64
C LEU A 221 -19.84 -5.35 -3.48
N ARG A 222 -19.55 -4.93 -2.26
CA ARG A 222 -20.32 -5.27 -1.06
C ARG A 222 -21.52 -4.38 -0.82
N ARG A 223 -21.45 -3.12 -1.26
CA ARG A 223 -22.48 -2.08 -1.07
C ARG A 223 -22.77 -1.37 -2.39
N PRO A 224 -23.35 -2.09 -3.35
CA PRO A 224 -23.44 -1.61 -4.73
C PRO A 224 -24.31 -0.35 -4.90
N THR A 225 -25.14 0.00 -3.92
CA THR A 225 -26.02 1.18 -3.93
C THR A 225 -25.46 2.40 -3.18
N ASP A 226 -24.32 2.25 -2.47
CA ASP A 226 -23.76 3.35 -1.70
C ASP A 226 -22.94 4.30 -2.59
N ARG A 227 -23.48 5.50 -2.83
CA ARG A 227 -22.82 6.54 -3.62
C ARG A 227 -21.50 6.99 -3.00
N ARG A 228 -21.35 6.94 -1.67
CA ARG A 228 -20.10 7.30 -1.00
C ARG A 228 -18.97 6.36 -1.39
N ASP A 229 -19.25 5.07 -1.46
CA ASP A 229 -18.24 4.08 -1.87
C ASP A 229 -17.84 4.30 -3.35
N LEU A 230 -18.76 4.73 -4.20
CA LEU A 230 -18.46 5.09 -5.60
C LEU A 230 -17.55 6.33 -5.69
N TYR A 231 -17.80 7.37 -4.89
CA TYR A 231 -16.90 8.55 -4.86
C TYR A 231 -15.53 8.20 -4.28
N VAL A 232 -15.46 7.31 -3.29
CA VAL A 232 -14.17 6.79 -2.77
C VAL A 232 -13.43 6.01 -3.85
N LEU A 233 -14.13 5.19 -4.64
CA LEU A 233 -13.55 4.49 -5.78
C LEU A 233 -13.02 5.48 -6.84
N ALA A 234 -13.79 6.52 -7.15
CA ALA A 234 -13.40 7.57 -8.10
C ALA A 234 -12.12 8.32 -7.64
N ALA A 235 -12.08 8.69 -6.37
CA ALA A 235 -10.89 9.34 -5.79
C ALA A 235 -9.66 8.40 -5.81
N ALA A 236 -9.85 7.12 -5.44
CA ALA A 236 -8.77 6.14 -5.48
C ALA A 236 -8.29 5.87 -6.92
N ALA A 237 -9.20 5.84 -7.90
CA ALA A 237 -8.86 5.69 -9.31
C ALA A 237 -8.08 6.91 -9.84
N ALA A 238 -8.44 8.12 -9.44
CA ALA A 238 -7.70 9.33 -9.79
C ALA A 238 -6.28 9.31 -9.21
N VAL A 239 -6.13 8.96 -7.93
CA VAL A 239 -4.79 8.81 -7.31
C VAL A 239 -3.98 7.72 -8.02
N ALA A 240 -4.60 6.60 -8.39
CA ALA A 240 -3.94 5.52 -9.11
C ALA A 240 -3.48 5.96 -10.51
N ALA A 241 -4.31 6.72 -11.24
CA ALA A 241 -3.95 7.28 -12.54
C ALA A 241 -2.81 8.30 -12.44
N GLY A 242 -2.75 9.06 -11.35
CA GLY A 242 -1.68 10.04 -11.10
C GLY A 242 -0.40 9.46 -10.52
N ALA A 243 -0.39 8.20 -10.05
CA ALA A 243 0.77 7.61 -9.40
C ALA A 243 1.75 6.95 -10.39
N ARG A 244 1.24 6.15 -11.33
CA ARG A 244 2.09 5.39 -12.27
C ARG A 244 1.24 4.85 -13.43
N THR A 245 1.84 4.68 -14.62
CA THR A 245 1.13 4.11 -15.79
C THR A 245 0.50 2.74 -15.50
N ALA A 246 1.22 1.86 -14.81
CA ALA A 246 0.68 0.55 -14.41
C ALA A 246 -0.54 0.65 -13.47
N THR A 247 -0.56 1.63 -12.57
CA THR A 247 -1.71 1.86 -11.69
C THR A 247 -2.88 2.55 -12.40
N MET A 248 -2.63 3.34 -13.45
CA MET A 248 -3.69 3.85 -14.33
C MET A 248 -4.40 2.70 -15.05
N LEU A 249 -3.65 1.77 -15.63
CA LEU A 249 -4.22 0.59 -16.26
C LEU A 249 -5.02 -0.25 -15.26
N LEU A 250 -4.49 -0.41 -14.04
CA LEU A 250 -5.19 -1.07 -12.95
C LEU A 250 -6.49 -0.34 -12.59
N ALA A 251 -6.52 1.00 -12.57
CA ALA A 251 -7.71 1.78 -12.29
C ALA A 251 -8.80 1.57 -13.34
N ALA A 252 -8.44 1.63 -14.62
CA ALA A 252 -9.37 1.35 -15.72
C ALA A 252 -9.96 -0.06 -15.62
N PHE A 253 -9.10 -1.06 -15.37
CA PHE A 253 -9.52 -2.46 -15.21
C PHE A 253 -10.47 -2.64 -14.01
N VAL A 254 -10.11 -2.11 -12.84
CA VAL A 254 -10.88 -2.30 -11.59
C VAL A 254 -12.23 -1.60 -11.66
N VAL A 255 -12.28 -0.35 -12.15
CA VAL A 255 -13.55 0.37 -12.33
C VAL A 255 -14.42 -0.32 -13.39
N GLY A 256 -13.82 -0.77 -14.49
CA GLY A 256 -14.52 -1.57 -15.51
C GLY A 256 -15.11 -2.86 -14.93
N ALA A 257 -14.35 -3.57 -14.10
CA ALA A 257 -14.82 -4.80 -13.45
C ALA A 257 -15.98 -4.54 -12.47
N VAL A 258 -15.94 -3.43 -11.70
CA VAL A 258 -17.07 -3.02 -10.84
C VAL A 258 -18.30 -2.66 -11.67
N ALA A 259 -18.12 -1.94 -12.79
CA ALA A 259 -19.20 -1.63 -13.72
C ALA A 259 -19.83 -2.89 -14.36
N LEU A 260 -19.00 -3.82 -14.81
CA LEU A 260 -19.46 -5.12 -15.35
C LEU A 260 -20.19 -5.96 -14.29
N ASN A 261 -19.71 -5.94 -13.05
CA ASN A 261 -20.41 -6.61 -11.96
C ASN A 261 -21.81 -6.02 -11.73
N ARG A 262 -21.99 -4.70 -11.91
CA ARG A 262 -23.32 -4.06 -11.85
C ARG A 262 -24.26 -4.55 -12.96
N LEU A 263 -23.74 -4.82 -14.16
CA LEU A 263 -24.53 -5.41 -15.25
C LEU A 263 -25.02 -6.84 -14.94
N ALA A 264 -24.19 -7.61 -14.20
CA ALA A 264 -24.44 -9.04 -13.98
C ALA A 264 -25.34 -9.35 -12.77
N LEU A 265 -25.52 -8.40 -11.82
CA LEU A 265 -26.11 -8.71 -10.51
C LEU A 265 -27.61 -8.63 -10.41
N ASP A 266 -28.25 -7.73 -11.15
CA ASP A 266 -29.67 -7.43 -10.93
C ASP A 266 -30.52 -8.06 -12.03
N SER A 267 -30.80 -9.38 -11.91
CA SER A 267 -31.65 -10.11 -12.85
C SER A 267 -33.06 -9.55 -12.94
N ASP A 268 -33.54 -8.93 -11.86
CA ASP A 268 -34.92 -8.42 -11.76
C ASP A 268 -35.08 -7.00 -12.34
N GLU A 269 -33.95 -6.29 -12.58
CA GLU A 269 -33.96 -4.97 -13.21
C GLU A 269 -34.00 -5.09 -14.75
N THR A 270 -34.63 -4.10 -15.40
CA THR A 270 -34.58 -4.01 -16.86
C THR A 270 -33.15 -3.82 -17.37
N TRP A 271 -32.85 -4.38 -18.55
CA TRP A 271 -31.53 -4.22 -19.17
C TRP A 271 -31.07 -2.76 -19.26
N ARG A 272 -31.99 -1.85 -19.60
CA ARG A 272 -31.71 -0.41 -19.68
C ARG A 272 -31.25 0.17 -18.33
N HIS A 273 -31.87 -0.26 -17.22
CA HIS A 273 -31.48 0.21 -15.88
C HIS A 273 -30.09 -0.31 -15.47
N ARG A 274 -29.83 -1.59 -15.75
CA ARG A 274 -28.49 -2.18 -15.51
C ARG A 274 -27.38 -1.48 -16.30
N VAL A 275 -27.61 -1.20 -17.60
CA VAL A 275 -26.65 -0.49 -18.44
C VAL A 275 -26.42 0.94 -17.92
N ARG A 276 -27.47 1.66 -17.54
CA ARG A 276 -27.33 3.00 -16.93
C ARG A 276 -26.52 2.94 -15.63
N GLY A 277 -26.80 1.96 -14.77
CA GLY A 277 -26.05 1.76 -13.52
C GLY A 277 -24.56 1.50 -13.77
N ALA A 278 -24.24 0.61 -14.71
CA ALA A 278 -22.85 0.33 -15.10
C ALA A 278 -22.14 1.55 -15.72
N ALA A 279 -22.83 2.26 -16.63
CA ALA A 279 -22.32 3.50 -17.21
C ALA A 279 -22.05 4.57 -16.14
N THR A 280 -22.95 4.71 -15.16
CA THR A 280 -22.76 5.62 -14.02
C THR A 280 -21.51 5.26 -13.23
N VAL A 281 -21.29 3.99 -12.93
CA VAL A 281 -20.06 3.52 -12.24
C VAL A 281 -18.83 3.83 -13.07
N ALA A 282 -18.85 3.53 -14.36
CA ALA A 282 -17.70 3.78 -15.25
C ALA A 282 -17.38 5.28 -15.37
N VAL A 283 -18.41 6.11 -15.61
CA VAL A 283 -18.23 7.56 -15.77
C VAL A 283 -17.76 8.21 -14.45
N ILE A 284 -18.49 8.00 -13.34
CA ILE A 284 -18.11 8.59 -12.06
C ILE A 284 -16.75 8.08 -11.60
N GLY A 285 -16.49 6.77 -11.77
CA GLY A 285 -15.26 6.14 -11.35
C GLY A 285 -14.02 6.59 -12.13
N LEU A 286 -14.14 6.90 -13.43
CA LEU A 286 -13.00 7.26 -14.28
C LEU A 286 -12.91 8.74 -14.62
N ALA A 287 -14.00 9.52 -14.55
CA ALA A 287 -13.98 10.93 -14.94
C ALA A 287 -12.93 11.75 -14.16
N PRO A 288 -12.79 11.65 -12.82
CA PRO A 288 -11.75 12.40 -12.12
C PRO A 288 -10.34 12.02 -12.58
N ALA A 289 -10.08 10.73 -12.85
CA ALA A 289 -8.79 10.27 -13.36
C ALA A 289 -8.50 10.85 -14.76
N ALA A 290 -9.50 10.84 -15.65
CA ALA A 290 -9.38 11.39 -17.00
C ALA A 290 -9.18 12.92 -16.99
N VAL A 291 -9.92 13.66 -16.17
CA VAL A 291 -9.81 15.11 -16.07
C VAL A 291 -8.46 15.52 -15.46
N LEU A 292 -8.02 14.87 -14.38
CA LEU A 292 -6.82 15.29 -13.67
C LEU A 292 -5.53 14.82 -14.36
N PHE A 293 -5.54 13.66 -15.02
CA PHE A 293 -4.31 13.06 -15.55
C PHE A 293 -4.40 12.63 -17.01
N GLY A 294 -5.57 12.65 -17.66
CA GLY A 294 -5.72 12.27 -19.08
C GLY A 294 -4.83 13.07 -20.00
N TRP A 295 -4.73 14.38 -19.76
CA TRP A 295 -3.85 15.28 -20.53
C TRP A 295 -2.37 14.84 -20.50
N PHE A 296 -1.92 14.28 -19.36
CA PHE A 296 -0.54 13.80 -19.22
C PHE A 296 -0.29 12.61 -20.14
N TYR A 297 -1.20 11.64 -20.18
CA TYR A 297 -1.06 10.47 -21.05
C TYR A 297 -1.15 10.84 -22.53
N VAL A 298 -1.99 11.85 -22.88
CA VAL A 298 -2.02 12.41 -24.23
C VAL A 298 -0.67 13.06 -24.56
N ARG A 299 -0.08 13.85 -23.64
CA ARG A 299 1.26 14.43 -23.82
C ARG A 299 2.32 13.35 -24.07
N ILE A 300 2.34 12.28 -23.27
CA ILE A 300 3.31 11.19 -23.42
C ILE A 300 3.12 10.47 -24.77
N GLN A 301 1.87 10.23 -25.17
CA GLN A 301 1.55 9.65 -26.48
C GLN A 301 2.07 10.53 -27.64
N VAL A 302 1.89 11.85 -27.54
CA VAL A 302 2.32 12.80 -28.58
C VAL A 302 3.85 12.89 -28.64
N LEU A 303 4.54 12.91 -27.50
CA LEU A 303 5.99 13.07 -27.46
C LEU A 303 6.75 11.79 -27.81
N TYR A 304 6.24 10.62 -27.42
CA TYR A 304 7.00 9.36 -27.42
C TYR A 304 6.32 8.21 -28.18
N GLY A 305 5.14 8.44 -28.75
CA GLY A 305 4.47 7.44 -29.61
C GLY A 305 3.62 6.40 -28.88
N ASP A 306 3.75 6.27 -27.54
CA ASP A 306 2.89 5.41 -26.72
C ASP A 306 2.67 6.00 -25.33
N VAL A 307 1.53 5.68 -24.68
CA VAL A 307 1.08 6.26 -23.39
C VAL A 307 2.01 5.98 -22.21
N GLY A 308 2.94 5.04 -22.35
CA GLY A 308 3.93 4.67 -21.34
C GLY A 308 5.35 5.06 -21.72
N ALA A 309 5.55 5.62 -22.93
CA ALA A 309 6.85 5.85 -23.55
C ALA A 309 7.75 4.58 -23.56
N SER A 310 7.13 3.40 -23.64
CA SER A 310 7.82 2.12 -23.45
C SER A 310 8.79 1.85 -24.58
N SER A 311 8.36 2.07 -25.84
CA SER A 311 9.20 1.90 -27.04
C SER A 311 10.38 2.86 -27.01
N PHE A 312 10.11 4.14 -26.74
CA PHE A 312 11.14 5.16 -26.63
C PHE A 312 12.18 4.83 -25.55
N LEU A 313 11.73 4.38 -24.34
CA LEU A 313 12.63 4.01 -23.26
C LEU A 313 13.47 2.77 -23.56
N LEU A 314 12.93 1.79 -24.30
CA LEU A 314 13.70 0.63 -24.72
C LEU A 314 14.83 1.05 -25.65
N ASP A 315 14.55 1.89 -26.64
CA ASP A 315 15.54 2.43 -27.58
C ASP A 315 16.54 3.35 -26.85
N TYR A 316 16.06 4.25 -25.98
CA TYR A 316 16.89 5.13 -25.18
C TYR A 316 17.92 4.38 -24.33
N PHE A 317 17.53 3.21 -23.78
CA PHE A 317 18.43 2.35 -23.01
C PHE A 317 19.17 1.31 -23.86
N GLY A 318 19.00 1.29 -25.18
CA GLY A 318 19.58 0.29 -26.08
C GLY A 318 19.14 -1.13 -25.72
N ARG A 319 17.89 -1.33 -25.32
CA ARG A 319 17.35 -2.63 -24.90
C ARG A 319 16.76 -3.38 -26.08
N VAL A 320 17.09 -4.65 -26.19
CA VAL A 320 16.59 -5.54 -27.24
C VAL A 320 15.49 -6.43 -26.66
N PRO A 321 14.38 -6.66 -27.39
CA PRO A 321 13.36 -7.63 -27.01
C PRO A 321 13.96 -9.02 -26.72
N ARG A 322 13.44 -9.70 -25.68
CA ARG A 322 13.96 -10.98 -25.19
C ARG A 322 13.05 -12.16 -25.50
N GLY A 323 11.96 -11.94 -26.18
CA GLY A 323 10.97 -12.95 -26.54
C GLY A 323 9.55 -12.47 -26.37
N THR A 324 8.62 -13.41 -26.28
CA THR A 324 7.19 -13.14 -26.12
C THR A 324 6.78 -13.07 -24.65
N VAL A 325 5.62 -12.46 -24.37
CA VAL A 325 5.00 -12.44 -23.05
C VAL A 325 4.75 -13.86 -22.53
N VAL A 326 4.31 -14.77 -23.41
CA VAL A 326 3.99 -16.15 -23.05
C VAL A 326 5.26 -16.92 -22.65
N GLU A 327 6.35 -16.76 -23.41
CA GLU A 327 7.65 -17.35 -23.07
C GLU A 327 8.19 -16.81 -21.74
N THR A 328 8.06 -15.49 -21.53
CA THR A 328 8.44 -14.85 -20.28
C THR A 328 7.63 -15.40 -19.10
N LEU A 329 6.31 -15.54 -19.23
CA LEU A 329 5.44 -16.10 -18.18
C LEU A 329 5.73 -17.59 -17.91
N LYS A 330 6.14 -18.37 -18.92
CA LYS A 330 6.55 -19.77 -18.74
C LYS A 330 7.94 -19.92 -18.13
N SER A 331 8.74 -18.85 -18.11
CA SER A 331 10.12 -18.89 -17.62
C SER A 331 10.18 -19.04 -16.09
N GLY A 332 10.68 -20.16 -15.61
CA GLY A 332 10.98 -20.37 -14.19
C GLY A 332 11.96 -19.32 -13.63
N ARG A 333 12.82 -18.75 -14.49
CA ARG A 333 13.73 -17.65 -14.13
C ARG A 333 13.00 -16.38 -13.75
N LEU A 334 11.89 -16.02 -14.43
CA LEU A 334 11.06 -14.88 -14.06
C LEU A 334 10.53 -15.03 -12.64
N TRP A 335 9.86 -16.13 -12.38
CA TRP A 335 9.20 -16.40 -11.09
C TRP A 335 10.20 -16.47 -9.95
N SER A 336 11.28 -17.22 -10.15
CA SER A 336 12.38 -17.29 -9.19
C SER A 336 12.95 -15.90 -8.89
N HIS A 337 13.16 -15.07 -9.91
CA HIS A 337 13.74 -13.74 -9.75
C HIS A 337 12.81 -12.77 -9.02
N LEU A 338 11.54 -12.72 -9.41
CA LEU A 338 10.53 -11.87 -8.75
C LEU A 338 10.33 -12.30 -7.30
N TYR A 339 10.19 -13.61 -7.07
CA TYR A 339 9.94 -14.18 -5.77
C TYR A 339 11.14 -14.01 -4.81
N HIS A 340 12.32 -14.44 -5.24
CA HIS A 340 13.52 -14.29 -4.41
C HIS A 340 13.84 -12.83 -4.10
N ARG A 341 13.58 -11.91 -5.04
CA ARG A 341 13.80 -10.49 -4.79
C ARG A 341 12.78 -9.89 -3.83
N LEU A 342 11.52 -10.32 -3.84
CA LEU A 342 10.55 -9.89 -2.81
C LEU A 342 10.95 -10.38 -1.42
N ALA A 343 11.48 -11.60 -1.33
CA ALA A 343 11.78 -12.28 -0.08
C ALA A 343 13.22 -12.07 0.42
N SER A 344 14.14 -11.55 -0.40
CA SER A 344 15.56 -11.47 -0.04
C SER A 344 16.02 -10.04 0.21
N THR A 345 16.38 -9.74 1.45
CA THR A 345 17.40 -8.73 1.76
C THR A 345 18.53 -9.41 2.54
N ALA A 346 19.78 -9.03 2.29
CA ALA A 346 20.82 -9.35 3.25
C ALA A 346 20.41 -8.71 4.60
N PRO A 347 20.39 -9.40 5.71
CA PRO A 347 21.17 -10.54 6.14
C PRO A 347 20.37 -11.86 6.29
N LEU A 348 19.18 -11.96 5.73
CA LEU A 348 18.28 -13.12 5.91
C LEU A 348 18.28 -14.09 4.72
N SER A 349 19.27 -14.04 3.87
CA SER A 349 19.31 -14.71 2.57
C SER A 349 19.14 -16.23 2.59
N TRP A 350 19.35 -16.91 3.72
CA TRP A 350 19.33 -18.38 3.77
C TRP A 350 18.05 -19.02 4.32
N ALA A 351 17.40 -18.40 5.29
CA ALA A 351 16.18 -18.96 5.92
C ALA A 351 14.88 -18.42 5.32
N TRP A 352 14.89 -17.17 4.86
CA TRP A 352 13.70 -16.48 4.39
C TRP A 352 13.07 -17.10 3.13
N PRO A 353 13.82 -17.56 2.12
CA PRO A 353 13.21 -18.21 0.96
C PRO A 353 12.45 -19.49 1.31
N ARG A 354 12.95 -20.30 2.26
CA ARG A 354 12.25 -21.51 2.71
C ARG A 354 10.95 -21.18 3.44
N PHE A 355 10.99 -20.21 4.35
CA PHE A 355 9.80 -19.74 5.05
C PHE A 355 8.77 -19.14 4.07
N ALA A 356 9.21 -18.31 3.14
CA ALA A 356 8.36 -17.73 2.11
C ALA A 356 7.73 -18.80 1.20
N ASN A 357 8.45 -19.88 0.86
CA ASN A 357 7.90 -21.02 0.12
C ASN A 357 6.77 -21.71 0.89
N ILE A 358 6.97 -21.96 2.19
CA ILE A 358 5.93 -22.54 3.05
C ILE A 358 4.71 -21.63 3.08
N VAL A 359 4.90 -20.33 3.29
CA VAL A 359 3.81 -19.34 3.30
C VAL A 359 3.09 -19.32 1.94
N ALA A 360 3.81 -19.39 0.82
CA ALA A 360 3.21 -19.42 -0.51
C ALA A 360 2.34 -20.66 -0.72
N VAL A 361 2.86 -21.85 -0.41
CA VAL A 361 2.12 -23.12 -0.55
C VAL A 361 0.88 -23.13 0.34
N VAL A 362 1.04 -22.77 1.62
CA VAL A 362 -0.07 -22.68 2.58
C VAL A 362 -1.10 -21.64 2.13
N SER A 363 -0.65 -20.52 1.55
CA SER A 363 -1.55 -19.48 1.04
C SER A 363 -2.36 -19.94 -0.16
N VAL A 364 -1.77 -20.70 -1.08
CA VAL A 364 -2.50 -21.27 -2.22
C VAL A 364 -3.56 -22.26 -1.72
N GLY A 365 -3.19 -23.18 -0.83
CA GLY A 365 -4.14 -24.13 -0.23
C GLY A 365 -5.28 -23.44 0.52
N GLY A 366 -4.95 -22.42 1.32
CA GLY A 366 -5.95 -21.61 2.03
C GLY A 366 -6.87 -20.83 1.10
N LEU A 367 -6.34 -20.28 -0.01
CA LEU A 367 -7.12 -19.57 -1.00
C LEU A 367 -8.10 -20.50 -1.74
N VAL A 368 -7.65 -21.68 -2.14
CA VAL A 368 -8.51 -22.73 -2.72
C VAL A 368 -9.62 -23.08 -1.72
N THR A 369 -9.28 -23.27 -0.44
CA THR A 369 -10.26 -23.54 0.62
C THR A 369 -11.28 -22.39 0.74
N VAL A 370 -10.84 -21.12 0.70
CA VAL A 370 -11.74 -19.96 0.71
C VAL A 370 -12.70 -20.00 -0.49
N LEU A 371 -12.19 -20.21 -1.69
CA LEU A 371 -13.02 -20.21 -2.92
C LEU A 371 -14.04 -21.35 -2.93
N VAL A 372 -13.65 -22.54 -2.47
CA VAL A 372 -14.53 -23.72 -2.44
C VAL A 372 -15.56 -23.63 -1.32
N THR A 373 -15.14 -23.23 -0.10
CA THR A 373 -16.02 -23.27 1.08
C THR A 373 -16.88 -22.02 1.27
N THR A 374 -16.53 -20.90 0.62
CA THR A 374 -17.28 -19.64 0.78
C THR A 374 -18.59 -19.68 -0.03
N ARG A 375 -19.71 -19.61 0.67
CA ARG A 375 -21.04 -19.52 0.05
C ARG A 375 -21.38 -18.12 -0.46
N SER A 376 -20.74 -17.08 0.09
CA SER A 376 -20.98 -15.69 -0.31
C SER A 376 -20.45 -15.40 -1.72
N SER A 377 -21.35 -15.13 -2.65
CA SER A 377 -21.00 -14.73 -4.03
C SER A 377 -20.17 -13.45 -4.06
N THR A 378 -20.48 -12.48 -3.19
CA THR A 378 -19.75 -11.21 -3.07
C THR A 378 -18.30 -11.42 -2.65
N THR A 379 -18.05 -12.30 -1.67
CA THR A 379 -16.67 -12.62 -1.25
C THR A 379 -15.90 -13.29 -2.39
N ARG A 380 -16.51 -14.25 -3.10
CA ARG A 380 -15.89 -14.89 -4.27
C ARG A 380 -15.54 -13.88 -5.37
N ARG A 381 -16.46 -12.95 -5.70
CA ARG A 381 -16.21 -11.89 -6.69
C ARG A 381 -15.08 -10.94 -6.24
N SER A 382 -15.07 -10.55 -4.96
CA SER A 382 -14.01 -9.71 -4.40
C SER A 382 -12.64 -10.39 -4.49
N VAL A 383 -12.54 -11.68 -4.16
CA VAL A 383 -11.31 -12.46 -4.30
C VAL A 383 -10.92 -12.61 -5.77
N ALA A 384 -11.87 -12.89 -6.66
CA ALA A 384 -11.64 -12.98 -8.10
C ALA A 384 -11.11 -11.65 -8.67
N LEU A 385 -11.68 -10.50 -8.27
CA LEU A 385 -11.18 -9.18 -8.67
C LEU A 385 -9.75 -8.96 -8.21
N CYS A 386 -9.43 -9.30 -6.96
CA CYS A 386 -8.07 -9.19 -6.42
C CYS A 386 -7.07 -10.06 -7.21
N LEU A 387 -7.43 -11.32 -7.51
CA LEU A 387 -6.60 -12.23 -8.29
C LEU A 387 -6.40 -11.74 -9.73
N ALA A 388 -7.49 -11.28 -10.38
CA ALA A 388 -7.41 -10.73 -11.73
C ALA A 388 -6.55 -9.45 -11.79
N SER A 389 -6.59 -8.62 -10.75
CA SER A 389 -5.73 -7.44 -10.61
C SER A 389 -4.26 -7.81 -10.46
N ILE A 390 -3.94 -8.84 -9.68
CA ILE A 390 -2.57 -9.37 -9.59
C ILE A 390 -2.13 -9.92 -10.94
N ALA A 391 -2.99 -10.71 -11.62
CA ALA A 391 -2.69 -11.27 -12.93
C ALA A 391 -2.42 -10.17 -13.96
N LEU A 392 -3.23 -9.10 -13.98
CA LEU A 392 -3.02 -7.95 -14.86
C LEU A 392 -1.63 -7.33 -14.66
N ILE A 393 -1.24 -7.05 -13.41
CA ILE A 393 0.08 -6.47 -13.12
C ILE A 393 1.21 -7.44 -13.47
N VAL A 394 1.05 -8.73 -13.22
CA VAL A 394 2.04 -9.76 -13.61
C VAL A 394 2.21 -9.79 -15.13
N VAL A 395 1.12 -9.72 -15.90
CA VAL A 395 1.17 -9.69 -17.36
C VAL A 395 1.87 -8.42 -17.86
N THR A 396 1.57 -7.25 -17.29
CA THR A 396 2.27 -5.98 -17.65
C THR A 396 3.76 -6.03 -17.34
N VAL A 397 4.14 -6.64 -16.21
CA VAL A 397 5.56 -6.86 -15.85
C VAL A 397 6.22 -7.84 -16.84
N ALA A 398 5.53 -8.92 -17.19
CA ALA A 398 6.04 -9.88 -18.18
C ALA A 398 6.21 -9.24 -19.56
N GLN A 399 5.28 -8.38 -19.98
CA GLN A 399 5.37 -7.60 -21.22
C GLN A 399 6.60 -6.67 -21.20
N HIS A 400 6.82 -5.93 -20.09
CA HIS A 400 7.99 -5.09 -19.93
C HIS A 400 9.30 -5.88 -20.02
N ILE A 401 9.37 -7.06 -19.41
CA ILE A 401 10.57 -7.92 -19.45
C ILE A 401 10.78 -8.55 -20.83
N ALA A 402 9.71 -8.98 -21.50
CA ALA A 402 9.74 -9.50 -22.86
C ALA A 402 10.29 -8.45 -23.84
N GLY A 403 9.92 -7.18 -23.66
CA GLY A 403 10.44 -6.05 -24.43
C GLY A 403 11.90 -5.66 -24.11
N GLY A 404 12.58 -6.35 -23.17
CA GLY A 404 13.97 -6.07 -22.81
C GLY A 404 14.14 -5.36 -21.45
N GLY A 405 13.05 -5.08 -20.76
CA GLY A 405 13.05 -4.47 -19.43
C GLY A 405 13.71 -5.32 -18.34
N ASN A 406 14.08 -4.71 -17.24
CA ASN A 406 14.67 -5.41 -16.10
C ASN A 406 13.58 -6.03 -15.19
N PRO A 407 13.78 -7.23 -14.64
CA PRO A 407 12.82 -7.92 -13.78
C PRO A 407 12.89 -7.41 -12.32
N TYR A 408 12.45 -6.19 -12.06
CA TYR A 408 12.41 -5.66 -10.70
C TYR A 408 11.12 -6.06 -9.97
N ALA A 409 11.25 -6.65 -8.77
CA ALA A 409 10.11 -7.04 -7.93
C ALA A 409 9.23 -5.85 -7.52
N ARG A 410 9.76 -4.63 -7.46
CA ARG A 410 9.00 -3.40 -7.15
C ARG A 410 7.86 -3.12 -8.13
N TYR A 411 7.92 -3.66 -9.35
CA TYR A 411 6.82 -3.51 -10.31
C TYR A 411 5.53 -4.22 -9.86
N LEU A 412 5.62 -5.13 -8.88
CA LEU A 412 4.45 -5.76 -8.25
C LEU A 412 3.88 -4.96 -7.08
N PHE A 413 4.51 -3.85 -6.67
CA PHE A 413 4.05 -3.07 -5.51
C PHE A 413 2.63 -2.51 -5.65
N PRO A 414 2.10 -2.14 -6.83
CA PRO A 414 0.69 -1.77 -6.95
C PRO A 414 -0.30 -2.80 -6.40
N VAL A 415 0.09 -4.08 -6.38
CA VAL A 415 -0.75 -5.18 -5.88
C VAL A 415 -0.17 -5.88 -4.64
N LEU A 416 0.87 -5.33 -4.03
CA LEU A 416 1.52 -5.92 -2.84
C LEU A 416 0.54 -6.03 -1.66
N GLY A 417 -0.22 -4.97 -1.36
CA GLY A 417 -1.22 -5.00 -0.30
C GLY A 417 -2.37 -5.95 -0.58
N VAL A 418 -2.71 -6.11 -1.86
CA VAL A 418 -3.73 -7.08 -2.32
C VAL A 418 -3.26 -8.51 -2.09
N ALA A 419 -2.02 -8.82 -2.49
CA ALA A 419 -1.41 -10.13 -2.26
C ALA A 419 -1.33 -10.44 -0.75
N ALA A 420 -0.88 -9.47 0.06
CA ALA A 420 -0.82 -9.62 1.51
C ALA A 420 -2.21 -9.87 2.14
N ALA A 421 -3.26 -9.19 1.66
CA ALA A 421 -4.62 -9.39 2.14
C ALA A 421 -5.16 -10.79 1.79
N LEU A 422 -4.86 -11.30 0.60
CA LEU A 422 -5.22 -12.67 0.19
C LEU A 422 -4.44 -13.72 1.00
N VAL A 423 -3.15 -13.52 1.24
CA VAL A 423 -2.34 -14.38 2.10
C VAL A 423 -2.90 -14.40 3.52
N ALA A 424 -3.21 -13.24 4.09
CA ALA A 424 -3.79 -13.14 5.44
C ALA A 424 -5.15 -13.83 5.52
N LEU A 425 -6.01 -13.67 4.50
CA LEU A 425 -7.31 -14.35 4.41
C LEU A 425 -7.15 -15.88 4.37
N SER A 426 -6.18 -16.36 3.60
CA SER A 426 -5.88 -17.78 3.47
C SER A 426 -5.36 -18.37 4.80
N LEU A 427 -4.42 -17.67 5.44
CA LEU A 427 -3.85 -18.10 6.72
C LEU A 427 -4.90 -18.07 7.86
N ASP A 428 -5.78 -17.05 7.89
CA ASP A 428 -6.88 -17.01 8.88
C ASP A 428 -7.84 -18.19 8.71
N ARG A 429 -7.99 -18.70 7.49
CA ARG A 429 -8.86 -19.86 7.24
C ARG A 429 -8.26 -21.16 7.76
N LEU A 430 -6.94 -21.33 7.64
CA LEU A 430 -6.21 -22.54 7.99
C LEU A 430 -5.74 -22.56 9.45
N ILE A 431 -5.22 -21.42 9.94
CA ILE A 431 -4.59 -21.31 11.25
C ILE A 431 -5.07 -20.10 12.07
N PRO A 432 -6.40 -19.92 12.23
CA PRO A 432 -6.97 -18.67 12.77
C PRO A 432 -6.51 -18.34 14.19
N ARG A 433 -6.16 -19.35 15.00
CA ARG A 433 -5.75 -19.18 16.41
C ARG A 433 -4.27 -18.82 16.55
N VAL A 434 -3.43 -19.30 15.65
CA VAL A 434 -1.97 -19.18 15.75
C VAL A 434 -1.45 -17.98 14.97
N LEU A 435 -2.18 -17.55 13.93
CA LEU A 435 -1.77 -16.47 13.03
C LEU A 435 -1.34 -15.19 13.75
N PRO A 436 -2.11 -14.61 14.72
CA PRO A 436 -1.68 -13.42 15.42
C PRO A 436 -0.38 -13.59 16.20
N ALA A 437 -0.17 -14.75 16.82
CA ALA A 437 1.05 -15.07 17.58
C ALA A 437 2.27 -15.16 16.66
N LEU A 438 2.12 -15.83 15.51
CA LEU A 438 3.19 -15.95 14.53
C LEU A 438 3.60 -14.59 13.97
N LEU A 439 2.61 -13.71 13.71
CA LEU A 439 2.89 -12.37 13.18
C LEU A 439 3.59 -11.48 14.20
N VAL A 440 3.16 -11.50 15.46
CA VAL A 440 3.84 -10.76 16.53
C VAL A 440 5.26 -11.27 16.72
N ALA A 441 5.45 -12.58 16.76
CA ALA A 441 6.78 -13.18 16.86
C ALA A 441 7.67 -12.80 15.65
N ALA A 442 7.11 -12.83 14.44
CA ALA A 442 7.82 -12.42 13.23
C ALA A 442 8.19 -10.94 13.24
N MET A 443 7.27 -10.06 13.66
CA MET A 443 7.54 -8.62 13.78
C MET A 443 8.60 -8.32 14.85
N ALA A 444 8.49 -8.93 16.01
CA ALA A 444 9.48 -8.76 17.09
C ALA A 444 10.86 -9.26 16.64
N TRP A 445 10.93 -10.43 16.02
CA TRP A 445 12.17 -10.99 15.49
C TRP A 445 12.76 -10.09 14.39
N TRP A 446 11.92 -9.60 13.46
CA TRP A 446 12.35 -8.68 12.43
C TRP A 446 12.90 -7.38 13.00
N ALA A 447 12.20 -6.76 13.97
CA ALA A 447 12.65 -5.54 14.65
C ALA A 447 14.01 -5.75 15.34
N ILE A 448 14.18 -6.85 16.09
CA ILE A 448 15.45 -7.19 16.75
C ILE A 448 16.57 -7.34 15.73
N ARG A 449 16.30 -7.94 14.58
CA ARG A 449 17.30 -8.13 13.51
C ARG A 449 17.70 -6.84 12.82
N GLN A 450 16.83 -5.84 12.80
CA GLN A 450 17.15 -4.52 12.21
C GLN A 450 17.91 -3.59 13.16
N MET A 451 17.79 -3.78 14.49
CA MET A 451 18.51 -2.96 15.47
C MET A 451 20.03 -2.90 15.27
N PRO A 452 20.75 -4.01 14.99
CA PRO A 452 22.19 -3.97 14.74
C PRO A 452 22.58 -3.12 13.52
N ILE A 453 21.70 -2.98 12.53
CA ILE A 453 21.95 -2.17 11.32
C ILE A 453 22.01 -0.68 11.70
N GLY A 454 21.13 -0.23 12.62
CA GLY A 454 21.16 1.13 13.15
C GLY A 454 22.42 1.42 13.99
N VAL A 455 23.04 0.39 14.59
CA VAL A 455 24.27 0.51 15.37
C VAL A 455 25.53 0.36 14.48
N ASN A 456 25.44 -0.44 13.41
CA ASN A 456 26.55 -0.66 12.50
C ASN A 456 26.06 -0.72 11.04
N PRO A 457 26.09 0.43 10.34
CA PRO A 457 25.62 0.55 8.95
C PRO A 457 26.32 -0.39 7.96
N ALA A 458 27.56 -0.80 8.25
CA ALA A 458 28.31 -1.74 7.42
C ALA A 458 27.60 -3.10 7.29
N LEU A 459 26.70 -3.45 8.23
CA LEU A 459 25.90 -4.66 8.17
C LEU A 459 24.78 -4.60 7.12
N ALA A 460 24.38 -3.42 6.67
CA ALA A 460 23.41 -3.23 5.60
C ALA A 460 24.00 -3.47 4.21
N LEU A 461 25.33 -3.42 4.08
CA LEU A 461 26.01 -3.68 2.82
C LEU A 461 25.98 -5.17 2.48
N ARG A 462 25.78 -5.50 1.20
CA ARG A 462 25.91 -6.88 0.72
C ARG A 462 27.33 -7.39 1.02
N PRO A 463 27.51 -8.69 1.34
CA PRO A 463 28.84 -9.25 1.54
C PRO A 463 29.83 -8.94 0.41
N ARG A 464 29.32 -8.79 -0.82
CA ARG A 464 30.09 -8.45 -2.02
C ARG A 464 30.54 -6.98 -2.05
N ASP A 465 29.79 -6.10 -1.37
CA ASP A 465 30.04 -4.65 -1.34
C ASP A 465 30.82 -4.24 -0.08
N ARG A 466 31.03 -5.16 0.89
CA ARG A 466 31.80 -4.92 2.11
C ARG A 466 33.29 -4.67 1.88
N GLY A 467 33.82 -5.15 0.75
CA GLY A 467 35.20 -4.88 0.34
C GLY A 467 35.39 -3.60 -0.46
N ALA A 468 34.30 -3.07 -1.04
CA ALA A 468 34.30 -1.78 -1.71
C ALA A 468 33.82 -0.73 -0.71
N VAL A 469 34.72 -0.26 0.13
CA VAL A 469 34.47 0.87 1.04
C VAL A 469 34.13 2.08 0.16
N PRO A 470 32.86 2.62 0.20
CA PRO A 470 32.57 3.85 -0.52
C PRO A 470 33.49 4.94 -0.02
N PRO A 471 33.90 5.88 -0.87
CA PRO A 471 34.67 7.04 -0.44
C PRO A 471 34.00 7.71 0.76
N PRO A 472 34.75 8.24 1.72
CA PRO A 472 34.21 8.87 2.94
C PRO A 472 33.11 9.90 2.68
N ALA A 473 33.21 10.64 1.58
CA ALA A 473 32.22 11.64 1.13
C ALA A 473 30.83 11.07 0.81
N LEU A 474 30.69 9.75 0.61
CA LEU A 474 29.43 9.08 0.28
C LEU A 474 28.75 8.42 1.47
N ARG A 475 29.38 8.46 2.65
CA ARG A 475 28.88 7.76 3.84
C ARG A 475 27.80 8.54 4.57
N GLU A 476 27.69 9.84 4.35
CA GLU A 476 26.92 10.67 5.26
C GLU A 476 25.99 11.62 4.53
N LEU A 477 24.71 11.19 4.36
CA LEU A 477 23.68 12.20 4.53
C LEU A 477 23.93 12.84 5.91
N PRO A 478 23.81 14.18 6.07
CA PRO A 478 23.98 14.85 7.35
C PRO A 478 22.81 14.52 8.29
N VAL A 479 22.66 13.24 8.59
CA VAL A 479 21.69 12.72 9.54
C VAL A 479 22.45 12.50 10.84
N GLY A 480 22.27 13.41 11.77
CA GLY A 480 22.88 13.28 13.10
C GLY A 480 22.48 11.95 13.76
N GLU A 481 23.34 11.41 14.61
CA GLU A 481 23.11 10.16 15.36
C GLU A 481 21.74 10.14 16.06
N GLY A 482 21.24 11.29 16.49
CA GLY A 482 19.93 11.42 17.13
C GLY A 482 18.78 10.89 16.27
N TRP A 483 18.77 11.07 14.95
CA TRP A 483 17.70 10.56 14.09
C TRP A 483 17.76 9.03 13.92
N ARG A 484 18.95 8.45 13.96
CA ARG A 484 19.13 6.99 13.98
C ARG A 484 18.54 6.40 15.27
N MET A 485 18.79 7.06 16.40
CA MET A 485 18.20 6.67 17.68
C MET A 485 16.67 6.81 17.69
N VAL A 486 16.12 7.87 17.08
CA VAL A 486 14.67 8.03 16.91
C VAL A 486 14.10 6.88 16.08
N ALA A 487 14.72 6.52 14.96
CA ALA A 487 14.26 5.38 14.14
C ALA A 487 14.32 4.06 14.93
N ALA A 488 15.41 3.80 15.67
CA ALA A 488 15.52 2.62 16.52
C ALA A 488 14.46 2.61 17.64
N GLY A 489 14.20 3.77 18.25
CA GLY A 489 13.13 3.95 19.25
C GLY A 489 11.75 3.66 18.68
N LEU A 490 11.45 4.11 17.45
CA LEU A 490 10.19 3.80 16.76
C LEU A 490 10.04 2.30 16.50
N ILE A 491 11.12 1.61 16.11
CA ILE A 491 11.11 0.15 15.92
C ILE A 491 10.73 -0.55 17.22
N GLY A 492 11.39 -0.21 18.33
CA GLY A 492 11.13 -0.78 19.65
C GLY A 492 9.73 -0.46 20.17
N ALA A 493 9.30 0.79 20.05
CA ALA A 493 7.96 1.22 20.44
C ALA A 493 6.87 0.51 19.64
N GLY A 494 7.03 0.41 18.34
CA GLY A 494 6.10 -0.30 17.46
C GLY A 494 5.98 -1.78 17.83
N ALA A 495 7.11 -2.48 18.04
CA ALA A 495 7.14 -3.87 18.46
C ALA A 495 6.45 -4.07 19.82
N LEU A 496 6.69 -3.16 20.79
CA LEU A 496 6.05 -3.19 22.11
C LEU A 496 4.52 -3.01 21.99
N VAL A 497 4.06 -2.03 21.20
CA VAL A 497 2.62 -1.77 21.00
C VAL A 497 1.94 -2.99 20.36
N VAL A 498 2.57 -3.64 19.37
CA VAL A 498 2.05 -4.88 18.78
C VAL A 498 1.97 -5.99 19.82
N ALA A 499 3.00 -6.18 20.64
CA ALA A 499 3.02 -7.19 21.69
C ALA A 499 1.93 -6.95 22.74
N VAL A 500 1.77 -5.72 23.22
CA VAL A 500 0.72 -5.33 24.16
C VAL A 500 -0.68 -5.56 23.57
N ALA A 501 -0.92 -5.13 22.32
CA ALA A 501 -2.19 -5.36 21.64
C ALA A 501 -2.52 -6.85 21.53
N TYR A 502 -1.51 -7.68 21.28
CA TYR A 502 -1.65 -9.13 21.25
C TYR A 502 -1.98 -9.72 22.62
N CYS A 503 -1.25 -9.36 23.68
CA CYS A 503 -1.49 -9.83 25.04
C CYS A 503 -2.90 -9.45 25.53
N VAL A 504 -3.34 -8.21 25.27
CA VAL A 504 -4.70 -7.75 25.59
C VAL A 504 -5.76 -8.52 24.79
N GLY A 505 -5.48 -8.80 23.52
CA GLY A 505 -6.35 -9.62 22.66
C GLY A 505 -6.52 -11.04 23.20
N LEU A 506 -5.43 -11.69 23.59
CA LEU A 506 -5.43 -13.03 24.18
C LEU A 506 -6.17 -13.09 25.52
N ALA A 507 -5.93 -12.12 26.41
CA ALA A 507 -6.59 -12.06 27.72
C ALA A 507 -8.11 -11.96 27.58
N ARG A 508 -8.61 -11.26 26.56
CA ARG A 508 -10.05 -11.15 26.28
C ARG A 508 -10.63 -12.40 25.64
N TRP A 509 -9.84 -13.14 24.88
CA TRP A 509 -10.30 -14.35 24.17
C TRP A 509 -10.45 -15.55 25.12
N ARG A 510 -9.73 -15.53 26.27
CA ARG A 510 -9.83 -16.56 27.30
C ARG A 510 -11.03 -16.39 28.27
N ARG A 511 -11.74 -15.27 28.22
CA ARG A 511 -12.97 -15.12 28.98
C ARG A 511 -14.08 -15.88 28.27
N PRO A 512 -14.61 -16.99 28.84
CA PRO A 512 -15.79 -17.63 28.27
C PRO A 512 -16.90 -16.57 28.22
N THR A 513 -17.52 -16.42 27.06
CA THR A 513 -18.83 -15.76 27.00
C THR A 513 -19.73 -16.59 27.89
N VAL A 514 -19.98 -16.11 29.11
CA VAL A 514 -21.07 -16.61 29.96
C VAL A 514 -22.33 -16.41 29.11
N PRO A 515 -23.16 -17.47 28.93
CA PRO A 515 -24.34 -17.41 28.08
C PRO A 515 -25.38 -16.42 28.60
#